data_c58ea83b43bd28995648f830c85bc0d5
#
_entry.id   c58ea83b43bd28995648f830c85bc0d5
#
_cell.length_a   1.000
_cell.length_b   1.000
_cell.length_c   1.000
_cell.angle_alpha   90.00
_cell.angle_beta   90.00
_cell.angle_gamma   90.00
#
_symmetry.space_group_name_H-M   'P 1'
#
loop_
_entity.id
_entity.type
_entity.pdbx_description
1 polymer ?
#
loop_
_entity_poly.entity_id
_entity_poly.type
_entity_poly.pdbx_seq_one_letter_code
_entity_poly.pdbx_strand_id
1 'polypeptide(L)'
;MKKVITILLLMVTLAAQAQSQRQQISYIEETKNWYYVYDEQGKKIGGLSRSSVGELKGWGSDFFVAKHHSFYYIYDAKGRTLKTMSISNVGEIVGVSNNTITSRKGCWIFTWNKEGKKISARSAQ
;
A
#
# COMPACT_ATOMS: atom_id res chain seq x y z
N MET A 1 1.40 8.63 45.92
CA MET A 1 1.16 7.33 45.33
C MET A 1 0.15 7.34 44.19
N LYS A 2 -1.00 8.00 44.38
CA LYS A 2 -2.02 8.07 43.29
C LYS A 2 -1.48 8.75 42.04
N LYS A 3 -0.64 9.77 42.16
CA LYS A 3 -0.07 10.48 41.03
C LYS A 3 0.85 9.59 40.20
N VAL A 4 1.60 8.68 40.83
CA VAL A 4 2.51 7.76 40.14
C VAL A 4 1.71 6.76 39.30
N ILE A 5 0.61 6.24 39.85
CA ILE A 5 -0.26 5.30 39.17
C ILE A 5 -0.90 5.97 37.94
N THR A 6 -1.35 7.21 38.08
CA THR A 6 -1.96 7.97 36.98
C THR A 6 -0.97 8.19 35.82
N ILE A 7 0.27 8.54 36.13
CA ILE A 7 1.31 8.74 35.15
C ILE A 7 1.61 7.44 34.40
N LEU A 8 1.67 6.33 35.12
CA LEU A 8 1.92 5.03 34.53
C LEU A 8 0.83 4.63 33.53
N LEU A 9 -0.44 4.87 33.89
CA LEU A 9 -1.57 4.59 33.00
C LEU A 9 -1.50 5.45 31.73
N LEU A 10 -1.13 6.71 31.87
CA LEU A 10 -1.00 7.60 30.73
C LEU A 10 0.07 7.12 29.76
N MET A 11 1.20 6.66 30.25
CA MET A 11 2.28 6.14 29.42
C MET A 11 1.86 4.88 28.66
N VAL A 12 1.13 3.98 29.31
CA VAL A 12 0.61 2.78 28.67
C VAL A 12 -0.36 3.14 27.55
N THR A 13 -1.23 4.12 27.78
CA THR A 13 -2.18 4.57 26.75
C THR A 13 -1.47 5.16 25.53
N LEU A 14 -0.43 5.97 25.75
CA LEU A 14 0.35 6.54 24.66
C LEU A 14 1.07 5.46 23.85
N ALA A 15 1.64 4.46 24.51
CA ALA A 15 2.31 3.36 23.82
C ALA A 15 1.33 2.57 22.96
N ALA A 16 0.13 2.30 23.47
CA ALA A 16 -0.91 1.60 22.71
C ALA A 16 -1.34 2.40 21.48
N GLN A 17 -1.52 3.71 21.61
CA GLN A 17 -1.87 4.56 20.50
C GLN A 17 -0.78 4.59 19.42
N ALA A 18 0.48 4.65 19.83
CA ALA A 18 1.59 4.65 18.89
C ALA A 18 1.66 3.33 18.11
N GLN A 19 1.37 2.21 18.75
CA GLN A 19 1.37 0.91 18.08
C GLN A 19 0.22 0.73 17.11
N SER A 20 -0.94 1.33 17.40
CA SER A 20 -2.12 1.21 16.56
C SER A 20 -2.13 2.19 15.38
N GLN A 21 -1.26 3.20 15.40
CA GLN A 21 -1.20 4.20 14.35
C GLN A 21 -0.35 3.70 13.19
N ARG A 22 -0.95 2.91 12.32
CA ARG A 22 -0.33 2.63 11.03
C ARG A 22 -0.55 3.82 10.12
N GLN A 23 0.46 4.15 9.32
CA GLN A 23 0.33 5.20 8.33
C GLN A 23 -0.56 4.68 7.20
N GLN A 24 -1.73 5.28 7.09
CA GLN A 24 -2.67 4.93 6.05
C GLN A 24 -2.63 5.95 4.93
N ILE A 25 -2.75 5.45 3.71
CA ILE A 25 -2.75 6.29 2.53
C ILE A 25 -4.17 6.78 2.28
N SER A 26 -4.35 8.10 2.28
CA SER A 26 -5.60 8.72 1.88
C SER A 26 -5.59 9.02 0.38
N TYR A 27 -4.46 9.49 -0.14
CA TYR A 27 -4.39 9.93 -1.51
C TYR A 27 -2.93 9.93 -1.98
N ILE A 28 -2.73 9.63 -3.27
CA ILE A 28 -1.44 9.78 -3.93
C ILE A 28 -1.61 10.80 -5.04
N GLU A 29 -0.89 11.91 -4.90
CA GLU A 29 -0.91 12.98 -5.89
C GLU A 29 0.12 12.68 -6.98
N GLU A 30 -0.30 12.70 -8.23
CA GLU A 30 0.59 12.56 -9.36
C GLU A 30 0.94 13.93 -9.91
N THR A 31 2.22 14.29 -9.86
CA THR A 31 2.72 15.47 -10.56
C THR A 31 3.50 15.01 -11.79
N LYS A 32 4.09 15.93 -12.52
CA LYS A 32 4.85 15.60 -13.72
C LYS A 32 5.98 14.62 -13.42
N ASN A 33 6.69 14.82 -12.30
CA ASN A 33 7.91 14.06 -12.00
C ASN A 33 7.84 13.27 -10.70
N TRP A 34 6.79 13.45 -9.90
CA TRP A 34 6.73 12.90 -8.55
C TRP A 34 5.37 12.31 -8.24
N TYR A 35 5.38 11.30 -7.35
CA TYR A 35 4.21 10.84 -6.62
C TYR A 35 4.37 11.28 -5.18
N TYR A 36 3.35 11.95 -4.63
CA TYR A 36 3.33 12.35 -3.22
C TYR A 36 2.24 11.60 -2.50
N VAL A 37 2.61 10.98 -1.40
CA VAL A 37 1.70 10.15 -0.62
C VAL A 37 1.23 10.94 0.58
N TYR A 38 -0.10 11.02 0.77
CA TYR A 38 -0.73 11.75 1.87
C TYR A 38 -1.49 10.81 2.78
N ASP A 39 -1.45 11.07 4.08
CA ASP A 39 -2.19 10.29 5.07
C ASP A 39 -3.61 10.83 5.26
N GLU A 40 -4.35 10.26 6.22
CA GLU A 40 -5.74 10.64 6.48
C GLU A 40 -5.89 12.04 7.05
N GLN A 41 -4.84 12.62 7.60
CA GLN A 41 -4.84 13.99 8.08
C GLN A 41 -4.41 14.99 7.01
N GLY A 42 -4.16 14.50 5.79
CA GLY A 42 -3.69 15.34 4.69
C GLY A 42 -2.21 15.67 4.77
N LYS A 43 -1.45 14.96 5.60
CA LYS A 43 -0.02 15.17 5.76
C LYS A 43 0.74 14.37 4.72
N LYS A 44 1.73 14.98 4.09
CA LYS A 44 2.62 14.31 3.15
C LYS A 44 3.54 13.36 3.93
N ILE A 45 3.46 12.07 3.63
CA ILE A 45 4.26 11.05 4.31
C ILE A 45 5.29 10.40 3.41
N GLY A 46 5.26 10.67 2.11
CA GLY A 46 6.24 10.13 1.19
C GLY A 46 6.26 10.89 -0.12
N GLY A 47 7.39 10.79 -0.81
CA GLY A 47 7.56 11.33 -2.14
C GLY A 47 8.51 10.45 -2.93
N LEU A 48 8.14 10.08 -4.15
CA LEU A 48 8.90 9.18 -4.99
C LEU A 48 8.97 9.72 -6.40
N SER A 49 10.14 9.55 -7.03
CA SER A 49 10.32 9.92 -8.42
C SER A 49 9.52 8.98 -9.32
N ARG A 50 8.75 9.53 -10.24
CA ARG A 50 7.97 8.74 -11.20
C ARG A 50 8.86 7.91 -12.10
N SER A 51 10.03 8.42 -12.46
CA SER A 51 10.95 7.66 -13.30
C SER A 51 11.50 6.41 -12.61
N SER A 52 11.63 6.44 -11.28
CA SER A 52 12.09 5.28 -10.51
C SER A 52 10.97 4.29 -10.21
N VAL A 53 9.78 4.81 -9.95
CA VAL A 53 8.63 3.99 -9.54
C VAL A 53 7.89 3.41 -10.73
N GLY A 54 7.75 4.19 -11.80
CA GLY A 54 7.00 3.82 -12.99
C GLY A 54 5.55 4.26 -12.92
N GLU A 55 4.66 3.46 -13.49
CA GLU A 55 3.25 3.80 -13.61
C GLU A 55 2.47 3.34 -12.38
N LEU A 56 1.82 4.27 -11.70
CA LEU A 56 0.97 3.95 -10.55
C LEU A 56 -0.26 3.17 -11.02
N LYS A 57 -0.51 2.03 -10.40
CA LYS A 57 -1.68 1.19 -10.71
C LYS A 57 -2.80 1.35 -9.71
N GLY A 58 -2.51 1.77 -8.51
CA GLY A 58 -3.51 2.00 -7.48
C GLY A 58 -2.89 1.93 -6.09
N TRP A 59 -3.70 2.19 -5.08
CA TRP A 59 -3.26 2.11 -3.70
C TRP A 59 -4.36 1.54 -2.81
N GLY A 60 -3.91 0.85 -1.77
CA GLY A 60 -4.77 0.35 -0.71
C GLY A 60 -4.65 1.20 0.54
N SER A 61 -4.94 0.62 1.68
CA SER A 61 -4.92 1.36 2.94
C SER A 61 -3.51 1.76 3.37
N ASP A 62 -2.52 0.91 3.18
CA ASP A 62 -1.15 1.16 3.63
C ASP A 62 -0.09 0.73 2.61
N PHE A 63 -0.48 0.56 1.36
CA PHE A 63 0.43 0.16 0.29
C PHE A 63 -0.01 0.77 -1.03
N PHE A 64 0.89 0.81 -2.00
CA PHE A 64 0.53 1.15 -3.37
C PHE A 64 1.30 0.26 -4.35
N VAL A 65 0.81 0.18 -5.57
CA VAL A 65 1.35 -0.69 -6.61
C VAL A 65 1.69 0.13 -7.82
N ALA A 66 2.88 -0.09 -8.37
CA ALA A 66 3.32 0.56 -9.59
C ALA A 66 3.92 -0.47 -10.54
N LYS A 67 3.79 -0.18 -11.82
CA LYS A 67 4.35 -0.99 -12.90
C LYS A 67 5.62 -0.34 -13.41
N HIS A 68 6.73 -1.06 -13.39
CA HIS A 68 7.99 -0.57 -13.93
C HIS A 68 8.66 -1.70 -14.72
N HIS A 69 8.81 -1.50 -16.01
CA HIS A 69 9.32 -2.50 -16.95
C HIS A 69 8.48 -3.78 -16.92
N SER A 70 9.05 -4.92 -16.57
CA SER A 70 8.38 -6.21 -16.60
C SER A 70 7.80 -6.63 -15.26
N PHE A 71 7.78 -5.72 -14.27
CA PHE A 71 7.41 -6.06 -12.90
C PHE A 71 6.41 -5.08 -12.33
N TYR A 72 5.60 -5.59 -11.40
CA TYR A 72 4.84 -4.77 -10.47
C TYR A 72 5.58 -4.72 -9.15
N TYR A 73 5.65 -3.54 -8.57
CA TYR A 73 6.27 -3.32 -7.26
C TYR A 73 5.20 -2.91 -6.28
N ILE A 74 5.18 -3.57 -5.14
CA ILE A 74 4.31 -3.20 -4.03
C ILE A 74 5.15 -2.42 -3.03
N TYR A 75 4.72 -1.19 -2.73
CA TYR A 75 5.42 -0.28 -1.83
C TYR A 75 4.57 -0.02 -0.60
N ASP A 76 5.23 0.21 0.54
CA ASP A 76 4.51 0.72 1.72
C ASP A 76 4.24 2.23 1.57
N ALA A 77 3.56 2.81 2.56
CA ALA A 77 3.18 4.23 2.49
C ALA A 77 4.39 5.17 2.43
N LYS A 78 5.54 4.74 2.90
CA LYS A 78 6.77 5.52 2.86
C LYS A 78 7.58 5.31 1.59
N GLY A 79 7.15 4.42 0.71
CA GLY A 79 7.82 4.15 -0.55
C GLY A 79 8.88 3.07 -0.49
N ARG A 80 8.88 2.24 0.56
CA ARG A 80 9.79 1.10 0.63
C ARG A 80 9.17 -0.09 -0.08
N THR A 81 9.96 -0.83 -0.85
CA THR A 81 9.49 -1.99 -1.60
C THR A 81 9.15 -3.13 -0.64
N LEU A 82 7.92 -3.60 -0.70
CA LEU A 82 7.46 -4.75 0.08
C LEU A 82 7.61 -6.04 -0.70
N LYS A 83 7.27 -6.01 -2.00
CA LYS A 83 7.28 -7.20 -2.84
C LYS A 83 7.37 -6.80 -4.30
N THR A 84 7.94 -7.68 -5.10
CA THR A 84 8.01 -7.56 -6.56
C THR A 84 7.27 -8.74 -7.17
N MET A 85 6.44 -8.46 -8.18
CA MET A 85 5.69 -9.50 -8.89
C MET A 85 5.92 -9.39 -10.39
N SER A 86 6.07 -10.54 -11.05
CA SER A 86 6.23 -10.58 -12.51
C SER A 86 4.88 -10.29 -13.19
N ILE A 87 4.89 -9.41 -14.19
CA ILE A 87 3.69 -9.10 -14.97
C ILE A 87 3.19 -10.35 -15.70
N SER A 88 4.10 -11.21 -16.15
CA SER A 88 3.72 -12.44 -16.86
C SER A 88 2.94 -13.40 -15.97
N ASN A 89 3.19 -13.38 -14.65
CA ASN A 89 2.45 -14.22 -13.70
C ASN A 89 1.15 -13.58 -13.24
N VAL A 90 1.15 -12.27 -13.07
CA VAL A 90 0.02 -11.53 -12.50
C VAL A 90 -1.01 -11.19 -13.57
N GLY A 91 -0.56 -10.79 -14.76
CA GLY A 91 -1.41 -10.23 -15.79
C GLY A 91 -1.60 -8.75 -15.60
N GLU A 92 -2.74 -8.23 -16.02
CA GLU A 92 -3.04 -6.81 -15.90
C GLU A 92 -3.76 -6.50 -14.59
N ILE A 93 -3.24 -5.56 -13.83
CA ILE A 93 -3.91 -5.10 -12.62
C ILE A 93 -5.10 -4.25 -13.02
N VAL A 94 -6.30 -4.65 -12.56
CA VAL A 94 -7.55 -3.97 -12.88
C VAL A 94 -8.14 -3.25 -11.68
N GLY A 95 -7.63 -3.48 -10.49
CA GLY A 95 -8.11 -2.78 -9.30
C GLY A 95 -7.23 -3.03 -8.09
N VAL A 96 -7.22 -2.07 -7.19
CA VAL A 96 -6.55 -2.17 -5.90
C VAL A 96 -7.54 -1.67 -4.86
N SER A 97 -7.72 -2.43 -3.80
CA SER A 97 -8.60 -2.04 -2.70
C SER A 97 -7.82 -1.99 -1.40
N ASN A 98 -8.49 -1.94 -0.25
CA ASN A 98 -7.84 -1.71 1.03
C ASN A 98 -6.67 -2.65 1.32
N ASN A 99 -6.86 -3.95 1.03
CA ASN A 99 -5.86 -4.96 1.37
C ASN A 99 -5.56 -5.92 0.23
N THR A 100 -6.16 -5.71 -0.95
CA THR A 100 -6.05 -6.66 -2.05
C THR A 100 -5.76 -5.99 -3.38
N ILE A 101 -5.18 -6.76 -4.27
CA ILE A 101 -4.90 -6.39 -5.65
C ILE A 101 -5.65 -7.38 -6.53
N THR A 102 -6.40 -6.87 -7.50
CA THR A 102 -7.13 -7.71 -8.46
C THR A 102 -6.45 -7.59 -9.82
N SER A 103 -6.17 -8.73 -10.44
CA SER A 103 -5.59 -8.76 -11.78
C SER A 103 -6.37 -9.68 -12.70
N ARG A 104 -6.22 -9.46 -14.00
CA ARG A 104 -6.82 -10.30 -15.03
C ARG A 104 -5.74 -10.84 -15.94
N LYS A 105 -5.76 -12.15 -16.13
CA LYS A 105 -4.85 -12.82 -17.05
C LYS A 105 -5.65 -13.79 -17.90
N GLY A 106 -5.85 -13.43 -19.18
CA GLY A 106 -6.70 -14.21 -20.08
C GLY A 106 -8.13 -14.33 -19.52
N CYS A 107 -8.59 -15.53 -19.30
CA CYS A 107 -9.93 -15.82 -18.79
C CYS A 107 -9.99 -15.88 -17.26
N TRP A 108 -8.90 -15.52 -16.58
CA TRP A 108 -8.82 -15.65 -15.13
C TRP A 108 -8.77 -14.31 -14.45
N ILE A 109 -9.46 -14.21 -13.30
CA ILE A 109 -9.34 -13.08 -12.39
C ILE A 109 -8.68 -13.60 -11.12
N PHE A 110 -7.56 -12.96 -10.75
CA PHE A 110 -6.80 -13.31 -9.57
C PHE A 110 -6.93 -12.22 -8.54
N THR A 111 -7.03 -12.62 -7.28
CA THR A 111 -6.92 -11.70 -6.14
C THR A 111 -5.63 -12.01 -5.39
N TRP A 112 -4.86 -10.95 -5.13
CA TRP A 112 -3.57 -11.03 -4.45
C TRP A 112 -3.63 -10.21 -3.17
N ASN A 113 -2.92 -10.64 -2.15
CA ASN A 113 -2.77 -9.79 -0.96
C ASN A 113 -1.60 -8.82 -1.16
N LYS A 114 -1.43 -7.91 -0.21
CA LYS A 114 -0.38 -6.89 -0.31
C LYS A 114 1.04 -7.46 -0.11
N GLU A 115 1.16 -8.70 0.32
CA GLU A 115 2.43 -9.43 0.36
C GLU A 115 2.74 -10.13 -0.97
N GLY A 116 1.89 -9.93 -1.99
CA GLY A 116 2.10 -10.50 -3.32
C GLY A 116 1.74 -11.97 -3.44
N LYS A 117 0.91 -12.47 -2.54
CA LYS A 117 0.48 -13.86 -2.55
C LYS A 117 -0.93 -13.98 -3.13
N LYS A 118 -1.11 -14.91 -4.06
CA LYS A 118 -2.43 -15.16 -4.65
C LYS A 118 -3.35 -15.82 -3.63
N ILE A 119 -4.50 -15.19 -3.37
CA ILE A 119 -5.47 -15.70 -2.41
C ILE A 119 -6.72 -16.25 -3.06
N SER A 120 -6.99 -15.93 -4.31
CA SER A 120 -8.09 -16.55 -5.04
C SER A 120 -7.89 -16.45 -6.54
N ALA A 121 -8.57 -17.33 -7.26
CA ALA A 121 -8.62 -17.32 -8.71
C ALA A 121 -10.02 -17.76 -9.14
N ARG A 122 -10.60 -17.04 -10.09
CA ARG A 122 -11.88 -17.41 -10.66
C ARG A 122 -11.91 -17.14 -12.15
N SER A 123 -12.80 -17.82 -12.84
CA SER A 123 -12.98 -17.63 -14.26
C SER A 123 -13.70 -16.31 -14.52
N ALA A 124 -13.18 -15.53 -15.46
CA ALA A 124 -13.84 -14.32 -15.94
C ALA A 124 -14.81 -14.69 -17.05
N GLN A 125 -16.08 -14.40 -16.84
CA GLN A 125 -17.10 -14.64 -17.88
C GLN A 125 -17.62 -13.35 -18.45
#